data_23d5d0b62d577a21ebbd5133d5230b19
#
_entry.id   23d5d0b62d577a21ebbd5133d5230b19
#
_cell.length_a   1.000
_cell.length_b   1.000
_cell.length_c   1.000
_cell.angle_alpha   90.00
_cell.angle_beta   90.00
_cell.angle_gamma   90.00
#
_symmetry.space_group_name_H-M   'P 1'
#
loop_
_entity.id
_entity.type
_entity.pdbx_description
1 polymer ?
#
loop_
_entity_poly.entity_id
_entity_poly.type
_entity_poly.pdbx_seq_one_letter_code
_entity_poly.pdbx_strand_id
1 'polypeptide(L)'
;VKEYKNSVNSWLENDIYATAVDCDEKKNILKNMFENSKIAMIYGAAGTGKTTLINHISNFWSQQNKLFLANTHPAVENLKMKVNNTQNNDFQTIAKFLNDTSLWKEYDLVVIDECSTVSNINMKKLLKILNTKLLVLVGDIYQIDSITFGNWFKIAKNVMPKYAVHELTKAYR
;
A
#
# COMPACT_ATOMS: atom_id res chain seq x y z
N VAL A 1 11.68 -10.49 -4.19
CA VAL A 1 11.26 -9.30 -4.94
C VAL A 1 11.78 -9.35 -6.37
N LYS A 2 13.05 -9.75 -6.65
CA LYS A 2 13.55 -9.98 -8.03
C LYS A 2 12.72 -10.99 -8.82
N GLU A 3 12.17 -11.99 -8.17
CA GLU A 3 11.32 -13.02 -8.79
C GLU A 3 10.04 -12.44 -9.41
N TYR A 4 9.55 -11.31 -8.89
CA TYR A 4 8.30 -10.69 -9.35
C TYR A 4 8.48 -9.72 -10.52
N LYS A 5 9.69 -9.26 -10.80
CA LYS A 5 9.92 -8.26 -11.88
C LYS A 5 9.46 -8.77 -13.25
N ASN A 6 9.88 -9.97 -13.63
CA ASN A 6 9.46 -10.57 -14.90
C ASN A 6 7.96 -10.90 -14.90
N SER A 7 7.43 -11.34 -13.75
CA SER A 7 6.00 -11.62 -13.58
C SER A 7 5.15 -10.36 -13.72
N VAL A 8 5.60 -9.21 -13.16
CA VAL A 8 4.89 -7.92 -13.30
C VAL A 8 4.88 -7.45 -14.74
N ASN A 9 5.99 -7.54 -15.46
CA ASN A 9 6.04 -7.16 -16.86
C ASN A 9 5.10 -8.04 -17.70
N SER A 10 5.13 -9.36 -17.51
CA SER A 10 4.23 -10.29 -18.19
C SER A 10 2.77 -10.00 -17.85
N TRP A 11 2.45 -9.72 -16.59
CA TRP A 11 1.10 -9.37 -16.16
C TRP A 11 0.62 -8.06 -16.80
N LEU A 12 1.47 -7.02 -16.85
CA LEU A 12 1.14 -5.72 -17.46
C LEU A 12 0.95 -5.82 -18.99
N GLU A 13 1.51 -6.84 -19.63
CA GLU A 13 1.39 -7.05 -21.07
C GLU A 13 0.20 -7.93 -21.45
N ASN A 14 -0.17 -8.91 -20.62
CA ASN A 14 -1.04 -10.00 -21.00
C ASN A 14 -2.30 -10.18 -20.13
N ASP A 15 -2.37 -9.55 -18.95
CA ASP A 15 -3.48 -9.72 -18.02
C ASP A 15 -4.64 -8.75 -18.32
N ILE A 16 -5.87 -9.21 -18.19
CA ILE A 16 -7.07 -8.36 -18.34
C ILE A 16 -7.08 -7.20 -17.33
N TYR A 17 -6.49 -7.39 -16.14
CA TYR A 17 -6.37 -6.35 -15.14
C TYR A 17 -5.30 -5.31 -15.51
N ALA A 18 -4.27 -5.71 -16.24
CA ALA A 18 -3.25 -4.81 -16.73
C ALA A 18 -3.79 -3.82 -17.76
N THR A 19 -4.75 -4.25 -18.58
CA THR A 19 -5.41 -3.36 -19.55
C THR A 19 -6.26 -2.28 -18.88
N ALA A 20 -6.69 -2.50 -17.62
CA ALA A 20 -7.40 -1.50 -16.83
C ALA A 20 -6.49 -0.43 -16.21
N VAL A 21 -5.16 -0.59 -16.28
CA VAL A 21 -4.19 0.43 -15.83
C VAL A 21 -4.02 1.46 -16.93
N ASP A 22 -4.81 2.50 -16.88
CA ASP A 22 -4.94 3.55 -17.92
C ASP A 22 -3.86 4.65 -17.87
N CYS A 23 -2.89 4.53 -16.98
CA CYS A 23 -1.94 5.60 -16.67
C CYS A 23 -0.50 5.10 -16.66
N ASP A 24 0.36 5.70 -17.49
CA ASP A 24 1.78 5.37 -17.56
C ASP A 24 2.52 5.60 -16.23
N GLU A 25 2.11 6.61 -15.45
CA GLU A 25 2.65 6.84 -14.12
C GLU A 25 2.43 5.63 -13.21
N LYS A 26 1.20 5.09 -13.16
CA LYS A 26 0.86 3.90 -12.36
C LYS A 26 1.56 2.65 -12.89
N LYS A 27 1.65 2.47 -14.22
CA LYS A 27 2.39 1.36 -14.84
C LYS A 27 3.86 1.39 -14.43
N ASN A 28 4.49 2.56 -14.46
CA ASN A 28 5.88 2.72 -14.07
C ASN A 28 6.09 2.43 -12.58
N ILE A 29 5.18 2.87 -11.72
CA ILE A 29 5.23 2.55 -10.28
C ILE A 29 5.13 1.03 -10.07
N LEU A 30 4.17 0.36 -10.71
CA LEU A 30 4.03 -1.10 -10.63
C LEU A 30 5.28 -1.85 -11.10
N LYS A 31 5.89 -1.41 -12.20
CA LYS A 31 7.14 -2.00 -12.71
C LYS A 31 8.32 -1.83 -11.75
N ASN A 32 8.46 -0.65 -11.18
CA ASN A 32 9.62 -0.29 -10.33
C ASN A 32 9.48 -0.80 -8.90
N MET A 33 8.25 -0.93 -8.39
CA MET A 33 7.95 -1.29 -7.01
C MET A 33 8.54 -2.64 -6.59
N PHE A 34 8.69 -3.57 -7.53
CA PHE A 34 9.18 -4.92 -7.27
C PHE A 34 10.69 -5.10 -7.53
N GLU A 35 11.41 -4.04 -7.87
CA GLU A 35 12.80 -4.22 -8.33
C GLU A 35 13.77 -4.64 -7.23
N ASN A 36 13.76 -3.99 -6.08
CA ASN A 36 14.83 -4.20 -5.10
C ASN A 36 14.41 -4.03 -3.63
N SER A 37 13.13 -3.86 -3.33
CA SER A 37 12.69 -3.55 -1.97
C SER A 37 11.55 -4.45 -1.51
N LYS A 38 11.53 -4.74 -0.21
CA LYS A 38 10.37 -5.35 0.48
C LYS A 38 9.37 -4.31 0.96
N ILE A 39 9.70 -3.02 0.82
CA ILE A 39 8.85 -1.91 1.25
C ILE A 39 8.74 -0.93 0.10
N ALA A 40 7.53 -0.56 -0.27
CA ALA A 40 7.24 0.51 -1.21
C ALA A 40 6.42 1.61 -0.50
N MET A 41 6.79 2.86 -0.72
CA MET A 41 6.03 4.02 -0.27
C MET A 41 5.39 4.72 -1.46
N ILE A 42 4.08 4.93 -1.40
CA ILE A 42 3.29 5.62 -2.42
C ILE A 42 2.64 6.83 -1.78
N TYR A 43 2.88 8.00 -2.33
CA TYR A 43 2.27 9.22 -1.82
C TYR A 43 1.74 10.10 -2.96
N GLY A 44 0.87 11.03 -2.62
CA GLY A 44 0.25 11.97 -3.57
C GLY A 44 -0.91 12.69 -2.92
N ALA A 45 -1.33 13.81 -3.52
CA ALA A 45 -2.47 14.57 -3.07
C ALA A 45 -3.79 13.78 -3.15
N ALA A 46 -4.85 14.31 -2.54
CA ALA A 46 -6.18 13.73 -2.69
C ALA A 46 -6.60 13.70 -4.18
N GLY A 47 -7.22 12.61 -4.62
CA GLY A 47 -7.69 12.47 -6.01
C GLY A 47 -6.65 11.99 -7.03
N THR A 48 -5.39 11.72 -6.64
CA THR A 48 -4.35 11.21 -7.55
C THR A 48 -4.47 9.70 -7.86
N GLY A 49 -5.49 9.02 -7.34
CA GLY A 49 -5.73 7.61 -7.65
C GLY A 49 -4.92 6.63 -6.82
N LYS A 50 -4.50 6.99 -5.59
CA LYS A 50 -3.80 6.08 -4.66
C LYS A 50 -4.56 4.77 -4.44
N THR A 51 -5.86 4.86 -4.15
CA THR A 51 -6.70 3.67 -3.91
C THR A 51 -6.90 2.84 -5.19
N THR A 52 -6.95 3.48 -6.35
CA THR A 52 -6.96 2.76 -7.65
C THR A 52 -5.66 1.96 -7.84
N LEU A 53 -4.52 2.55 -7.48
CA LEU A 53 -3.25 1.83 -7.53
C LEU A 53 -3.20 0.66 -6.53
N ILE A 54 -3.74 0.81 -5.31
CA ILE A 54 -3.91 -0.29 -4.35
C ILE A 54 -4.71 -1.43 -4.98
N ASN A 55 -5.79 -1.14 -5.69
CA ASN A 55 -6.59 -2.16 -6.36
C ASN A 55 -5.78 -2.90 -7.44
N HIS A 56 -5.00 -2.19 -8.25
CA HIS A 56 -4.13 -2.84 -9.24
C HIS A 56 -3.08 -3.74 -8.59
N ILE A 57 -2.46 -3.29 -7.50
CA ILE A 57 -1.51 -4.11 -6.71
C ILE A 57 -2.21 -5.37 -6.17
N SER A 58 -3.41 -5.22 -5.61
CA SER A 58 -4.20 -6.34 -5.09
C SER A 58 -4.55 -7.36 -6.17
N ASN A 59 -4.91 -6.89 -7.36
CA ASN A 59 -5.23 -7.77 -8.49
C ASN A 59 -4.01 -8.55 -8.97
N PHE A 60 -2.83 -7.94 -8.99
CA PHE A 60 -1.59 -8.66 -9.30
C PHE A 60 -1.32 -9.81 -8.30
N TRP A 61 -1.66 -9.60 -7.01
CA TRP A 61 -1.53 -10.59 -5.94
C TRP A 61 -2.83 -11.38 -5.70
N SER A 62 -3.61 -11.67 -6.74
CA SER A 62 -4.99 -12.18 -6.66
C SER A 62 -5.13 -13.46 -5.84
N GLN A 63 -4.17 -14.39 -5.93
CA GLN A 63 -4.20 -15.69 -5.25
C GLN A 63 -3.52 -15.70 -3.88
N GLN A 64 -2.82 -14.64 -3.52
CA GLN A 64 -2.00 -14.55 -2.32
C GLN A 64 -2.78 -13.98 -1.13
N ASN A 65 -2.28 -14.26 0.09
CA ASN A 65 -2.83 -13.72 1.31
C ASN A 65 -2.47 -12.23 1.46
N LYS A 66 -3.48 -11.39 1.58
CA LYS A 66 -3.32 -9.94 1.63
C LYS A 66 -3.96 -9.35 2.87
N LEU A 67 -3.29 -8.38 3.48
CA LEU A 67 -3.80 -7.60 4.60
C LEU A 67 -3.87 -6.13 4.21
N PHE A 68 -5.04 -5.53 4.41
CA PHE A 68 -5.30 -4.11 4.20
C PHE A 68 -5.59 -3.45 5.55
N LEU A 69 -4.77 -2.50 5.92
CA LEU A 69 -4.87 -1.76 7.17
C LEU A 69 -5.15 -0.28 6.92
N ALA A 70 -5.99 0.30 7.76
CA ALA A 70 -6.18 1.74 7.85
C ALA A 70 -6.42 2.15 9.30
N ASN A 71 -6.28 3.45 9.58
CA ASN A 71 -6.38 3.94 10.97
C ASN A 71 -7.83 3.94 11.49
N THR A 72 -8.82 4.07 10.62
CA THR A 72 -10.24 4.22 10.99
C THR A 72 -11.13 3.20 10.29
N HIS A 73 -12.28 2.88 10.90
CA HIS A 73 -13.29 2.01 10.29
C HIS A 73 -13.80 2.54 8.93
N PRO A 74 -14.14 3.84 8.77
CA PRO A 74 -14.55 4.36 7.46
C PRO A 74 -13.48 4.18 6.37
N ALA A 75 -12.19 4.34 6.71
CA ALA A 75 -11.11 4.13 5.75
C ALA A 75 -10.99 2.65 5.35
N VAL A 76 -11.17 1.72 6.29
CA VAL A 76 -11.21 0.28 6.00
C VAL A 76 -12.38 -0.08 5.07
N GLU A 77 -13.58 0.44 5.33
CA GLU A 77 -14.74 0.21 4.48
C GLU A 77 -14.56 0.81 3.07
N ASN A 78 -13.93 1.99 2.96
CA ASN A 78 -13.54 2.55 1.66
C ASN A 78 -12.59 1.64 0.88
N LEU A 79 -11.61 1.04 1.56
CA LEU A 79 -10.70 0.06 0.93
C LEU A 79 -11.47 -1.16 0.44
N LYS A 80 -12.36 -1.74 1.25
CA LYS A 80 -13.18 -2.89 0.86
C LYS A 80 -14.02 -2.62 -0.38
N MET A 81 -14.63 -1.43 -0.46
CA MET A 81 -15.47 -1.06 -1.61
C MET A 81 -14.67 -0.88 -2.90
N LYS A 82 -13.41 -0.50 -2.80
CA LYS A 82 -12.58 -0.13 -3.96
C LYS A 82 -11.64 -1.23 -4.41
N VAL A 83 -11.33 -2.20 -3.56
CA VAL A 83 -10.53 -3.38 -3.90
C VAL A 83 -11.46 -4.46 -4.42
N ASN A 84 -11.52 -4.61 -5.75
CA ASN A 84 -12.50 -5.47 -6.42
C ASN A 84 -12.28 -6.97 -6.17
N ASN A 85 -11.03 -7.41 -6.02
CA ASN A 85 -10.72 -8.81 -5.73
C ASN A 85 -10.63 -9.01 -4.22
N THR A 86 -11.65 -9.65 -3.66
CA THR A 86 -11.77 -9.88 -2.21
C THR A 86 -11.29 -11.25 -1.75
N GLN A 87 -10.85 -12.12 -2.66
CA GLN A 87 -10.31 -13.42 -2.28
C GLN A 87 -9.01 -13.26 -1.51
N ASN A 88 -8.88 -14.01 -0.41
CA ASN A 88 -7.71 -14.00 0.47
C ASN A 88 -7.32 -12.61 0.99
N ASN A 89 -8.31 -11.72 1.15
CA ASN A 89 -8.11 -10.36 1.66
C ASN A 89 -8.64 -10.24 3.10
N ASP A 90 -7.77 -9.83 4.01
CA ASP A 90 -8.13 -9.40 5.35
C ASP A 90 -8.14 -7.86 5.39
N PHE A 91 -9.22 -7.27 5.91
CA PHE A 91 -9.38 -5.83 6.07
C PHE A 91 -9.58 -5.50 7.55
N GLN A 92 -8.68 -4.74 8.16
CA GLN A 92 -8.71 -4.45 9.58
C GLN A 92 -8.29 -3.01 9.87
N THR A 93 -8.78 -2.47 11.00
CA THR A 93 -8.16 -1.28 11.55
C THR A 93 -6.81 -1.64 12.19
N ILE A 94 -5.89 -0.67 12.18
CA ILE A 94 -4.58 -0.83 12.85
C ILE A 94 -4.77 -1.19 14.33
N ALA A 95 -5.70 -0.55 15.01
CA ALA A 95 -5.98 -0.83 16.43
C ALA A 95 -6.41 -2.27 16.66
N LYS A 96 -7.30 -2.81 15.81
CA LYS A 96 -7.72 -4.22 15.92
C LYS A 96 -6.57 -5.16 15.63
N PHE A 97 -5.81 -4.94 14.57
CA PHE A 97 -4.66 -5.77 14.24
C PHE A 97 -3.61 -5.80 15.35
N LEU A 98 -3.33 -4.67 16.00
CA LEU A 98 -2.37 -4.60 17.10
C LEU A 98 -2.82 -5.35 18.36
N ASN A 99 -4.13 -5.48 18.58
CA ASN A 99 -4.72 -6.09 19.80
C ASN A 99 -5.16 -7.55 19.59
N ASP A 100 -5.22 -8.06 18.36
CA ASP A 100 -5.70 -9.40 18.06
C ASP A 100 -4.56 -10.25 17.46
N THR A 101 -3.91 -11.02 18.33
CA THR A 101 -2.78 -11.88 17.95
C THR A 101 -3.15 -12.98 16.96
N SER A 102 -4.44 -13.35 16.85
CA SER A 102 -4.90 -14.33 15.86
C SER A 102 -4.73 -13.86 14.42
N LEU A 103 -4.59 -12.55 14.22
CA LEU A 103 -4.33 -11.92 12.92
C LEU A 103 -2.84 -11.86 12.57
N TRP A 104 -1.94 -12.21 13.50
CA TRP A 104 -0.49 -12.14 13.29
C TRP A 104 0.01 -13.41 12.59
N LYS A 105 -0.23 -13.48 11.31
CA LYS A 105 0.25 -14.54 10.42
C LYS A 105 1.14 -13.95 9.33
N GLU A 106 1.76 -14.79 8.53
CA GLU A 106 2.47 -14.35 7.33
C GLU A 106 1.48 -13.92 6.25
N TYR A 107 1.75 -12.75 5.65
CA TYR A 107 1.04 -12.25 4.49
C TYR A 107 2.00 -12.08 3.32
N ASP A 108 1.52 -12.32 2.12
CA ASP A 108 2.30 -12.03 0.92
C ASP A 108 2.37 -10.54 0.66
N LEU A 109 1.26 -9.84 0.87
CA LEU A 109 1.13 -8.39 0.72
C LEU A 109 0.47 -7.77 1.96
N VAL A 110 1.05 -6.70 2.47
CA VAL A 110 0.40 -5.82 3.45
C VAL A 110 0.35 -4.41 2.87
N VAL A 111 -0.84 -3.82 2.84
CA VAL A 111 -1.06 -2.43 2.45
C VAL A 111 -1.54 -1.66 3.67
N ILE A 112 -0.88 -0.54 3.99
CA ILE A 112 -1.33 0.40 5.02
C ILE A 112 -1.71 1.70 4.32
N ASP A 113 -3.01 2.01 4.31
CA ASP A 113 -3.53 3.24 3.72
C ASP A 113 -3.64 4.36 4.77
N GLU A 114 -3.69 5.59 4.29
CA GLU A 114 -3.70 6.81 5.13
C GLU A 114 -2.54 6.87 6.14
N CYS A 115 -1.36 6.40 5.75
CA CYS A 115 -0.18 6.31 6.61
C CYS A 115 0.18 7.61 7.32
N SER A 116 -0.10 8.77 6.72
CA SER A 116 0.12 10.08 7.33
C SER A 116 -0.67 10.31 8.63
N THR A 117 -1.76 9.55 8.84
CA THR A 117 -2.61 9.64 10.05
C THR A 117 -2.20 8.66 11.15
N VAL A 118 -1.26 7.77 10.87
CA VAL A 118 -0.81 6.73 11.83
C VAL A 118 0.26 7.30 12.74
N SER A 119 0.07 7.16 14.06
CA SER A 119 1.04 7.65 15.03
C SER A 119 2.38 6.91 14.97
N ASN A 120 3.47 7.58 15.35
CA ASN A 120 4.81 6.99 15.44
C ASN A 120 4.82 5.72 16.31
N ILE A 121 4.05 5.71 17.40
CA ILE A 121 3.97 4.58 18.34
C ILE A 121 3.31 3.37 17.66
N ASN A 122 2.18 3.58 16.99
CA ASN A 122 1.45 2.51 16.32
C ASN A 122 2.25 1.96 15.14
N MET A 123 2.89 2.82 14.35
CA MET A 123 3.75 2.36 13.25
C MET A 123 4.93 1.53 13.77
N LYS A 124 5.59 1.98 14.85
CA LYS A 124 6.66 1.20 15.49
C LYS A 124 6.17 -0.17 15.96
N LYS A 125 4.97 -0.27 16.55
CA LYS A 125 4.38 -1.54 16.97
C LYS A 125 4.08 -2.43 15.75
N LEU A 126 3.45 -1.88 14.71
CA LEU A 126 3.15 -2.60 13.46
C LEU A 126 4.42 -3.21 12.84
N LEU A 127 5.46 -2.41 12.64
CA LEU A 127 6.70 -2.87 12.00
C LEU A 127 7.42 -3.98 12.79
N LYS A 128 7.14 -4.12 14.10
CA LYS A 128 7.69 -5.20 14.92
C LYS A 128 6.97 -6.54 14.75
N ILE A 129 5.67 -6.50 14.43
CA ILE A 129 4.82 -7.70 14.38
C ILE A 129 4.44 -8.12 12.97
N LEU A 130 4.52 -7.21 12.00
CA LEU A 130 4.22 -7.53 10.60
C LEU A 130 5.24 -8.52 10.04
N ASN A 131 4.71 -9.62 9.51
CA ASN A 131 5.47 -10.59 8.71
C ASN A 131 4.88 -10.60 7.30
N THR A 132 5.60 -10.03 6.33
CA THR A 132 5.13 -9.90 4.96
C THR A 132 6.26 -9.92 3.94
N LYS A 133 5.97 -10.40 2.73
CA LYS A 133 6.91 -10.37 1.61
C LYS A 133 7.02 -8.97 0.99
N LEU A 134 5.89 -8.23 0.93
CA LEU A 134 5.85 -6.85 0.46
C LEU A 134 4.97 -6.00 1.36
N LEU A 135 5.52 -4.91 1.86
CA LEU A 135 4.81 -3.86 2.60
C LEU A 135 4.64 -2.63 1.71
N VAL A 136 3.40 -2.19 1.50
CA VAL A 136 3.06 -0.99 0.76
C VAL A 136 2.48 0.06 1.71
N LEU A 137 3.17 1.18 1.83
CA LEU A 137 2.78 2.33 2.64
C LEU A 137 2.16 3.39 1.74
N VAL A 138 0.90 3.72 1.95
CA VAL A 138 0.17 4.70 1.13
C VAL A 138 -0.24 5.87 1.99
N GLY A 139 -0.01 7.10 1.53
CA GLY A 139 -0.36 8.28 2.32
C GLY A 139 -0.35 9.58 1.52
N ASP A 140 -0.65 10.66 2.22
CA ASP A 140 -0.65 12.02 1.69
C ASP A 140 0.30 12.88 2.53
N ILE A 141 1.41 13.28 1.94
CA ILE A 141 2.39 14.14 2.63
C ILE A 141 1.96 15.60 2.71
N TYR A 142 0.91 15.98 1.97
CA TYR A 142 0.38 17.35 1.94
C TYR A 142 -0.76 17.55 2.95
N GLN A 143 -1.25 16.45 3.58
CA GLN A 143 -2.17 16.59 4.70
C GLN A 143 -1.47 17.25 5.88
N ILE A 144 -2.19 18.14 6.57
CA ILE A 144 -1.68 18.88 7.73
C ILE A 144 -1.24 17.86 8.79
N ASP A 145 0.01 18.01 9.25
CA ASP A 145 0.52 17.21 10.34
C ASP A 145 -0.33 17.46 11.58
N SER A 146 -1.08 16.47 11.99
CA SER A 146 -1.64 16.51 13.33
C SER A 146 -0.50 16.39 14.33
N ILE A 147 -0.43 17.32 15.27
CA ILE A 147 0.54 17.31 16.37
C ILE A 147 0.55 15.97 17.11
N THR A 148 -0.58 15.27 17.12
CA THR A 148 -0.81 13.99 17.78
C THR A 148 -0.24 12.78 17.03
N PHE A 149 -0.13 12.81 15.70
CA PHE A 149 0.22 11.61 14.92
C PHE A 149 1.73 11.44 14.67
N GLY A 150 2.49 12.53 14.74
CA GLY A 150 3.92 12.52 14.42
C GLY A 150 4.18 12.63 12.91
N ASN A 151 5.45 12.70 12.54
CA ASN A 151 5.91 12.98 11.19
C ASN A 151 6.71 11.84 10.55
N TRP A 152 6.55 10.60 11.08
CA TRP A 152 7.32 9.44 10.63
C TRP A 152 7.21 9.21 9.11
N PHE A 153 6.03 9.44 8.52
CA PHE A 153 5.80 9.21 7.10
C PHE A 153 6.62 10.18 6.22
N LYS A 154 6.70 11.46 6.61
CA LYS A 154 7.56 12.45 5.94
C LYS A 154 9.05 12.12 6.12
N ILE A 155 9.44 11.70 7.33
CA ILE A 155 10.83 11.28 7.60
C ILE A 155 11.17 10.04 6.78
N ALA A 156 10.31 9.03 6.77
CA ALA A 156 10.51 7.80 5.99
C ALA A 156 10.71 8.10 4.50
N LYS A 157 9.91 9.00 3.91
CA LYS A 157 10.09 9.46 2.53
C LYS A 157 11.50 9.96 2.25
N ASN A 158 12.11 10.66 3.19
CA ASN A 158 13.43 11.27 3.00
C ASN A 158 14.60 10.30 3.22
N VAL A 159 14.38 9.24 4.02
CA VAL A 159 15.44 8.28 4.37
C VAL A 159 15.35 6.97 3.58
N MET A 160 14.20 6.65 3.02
CA MET A 160 14.02 5.46 2.18
C MET A 160 14.76 5.62 0.84
N PRO A 161 15.28 4.53 0.27
CA PRO A 161 15.87 4.55 -1.06
C PRO A 161 14.88 5.08 -2.11
N LYS A 162 15.38 5.90 -3.05
CA LYS A 162 14.54 6.53 -4.09
C LYS A 162 13.72 5.53 -4.92
N TYR A 163 14.25 4.33 -5.15
CA TYR A 163 13.54 3.28 -5.89
C TYR A 163 12.35 2.68 -5.14
N ALA A 164 12.26 2.89 -3.83
CA ALA A 164 11.16 2.43 -3.00
C ALA A 164 10.09 3.51 -2.73
N VAL A 165 10.30 4.73 -3.22
CA VAL A 165 9.45 5.90 -2.96
C VAL A 165 8.85 6.38 -4.29
N HIS A 166 7.52 6.40 -4.38
CA HIS A 166 6.78 6.72 -5.60
C HIS A 166 5.76 7.83 -5.35
N GLU A 167 5.77 8.83 -6.21
CA GLU A 167 4.81 9.93 -6.17
C GLU A 167 3.74 9.76 -7.25
N LEU A 168 2.47 9.95 -6.89
CA LEU A 168 1.36 10.11 -7.81
C LEU A 168 1.06 11.60 -7.98
N THR A 169 1.31 12.13 -9.17
CA THR A 169 1.18 13.57 -9.47
C THR A 169 -0.06 13.90 -10.27
N LYS A 170 -0.56 12.96 -11.09
CA LYS A 170 -1.73 13.19 -11.95
C LYS A 170 -3.01 13.13 -11.14
N ALA A 171 -3.76 14.23 -11.09
CA ALA A 171 -5.11 14.27 -10.53
C ALA A 171 -6.14 13.81 -11.59
N TYR A 172 -7.08 12.96 -11.16
CA TYR A 172 -8.16 12.41 -12.01
C TYR A 172 -9.55 12.96 -11.63
N ARG A 173 -9.58 14.12 -10.98
CA ARG A 173 -10.81 14.83 -10.65
C ARG A 173 -10.87 16.17 -11.35
#